data_11be22ad4fc74390b0f6173878949a40
#
_entry.id   11be22ad4fc74390b0f6173878949a40
#
_cell.length_a   1.000
_cell.length_b   1.000
_cell.length_c   1.000
_cell.angle_alpha   90.00
_cell.angle_beta   90.00
_cell.angle_gamma   90.00
#
_symmetry.space_group_name_H-M   'P 1'
#
loop_
_entity.id
_entity.type
_entity.pdbx_description
1 polymer ?
#
loop_
_entity_poly.entity_id
_entity_poly.type
_entity_poly.pdbx_seq_one_letter_code
_entity_poly.pdbx_strand_id
1 'polypeptide(L)'
;MKNFLKNTLFLLFLTLIIINRPKVTYAILEGIKLWKNSVFPSVFPLMILSDFALSTSIINVISNTIGKPFSKIFKLSKQSSYVFLLSTLSGSPTNAKYIKDLLSHQYIEKKEAEKLLAMTYLYNPILILNISSFLPVKIGIYLIVTNILINIIIGIINRNNKINYTPIIKLEPQKFSLVESINKALNVSMLILGSIITFIALISLIPIKHPLISGIFEITNGITSLKSYDFTLKYNLIFISIMLSFGGLSIITQIKSIFINDKLNYSLFYKSRIIHLILFILISLIYLKCFL
;
A
#
# COMPACT_ATOMS: atom_id res chain seq x y z
N MET A 1 -27.59 22.73 4.94
CA MET A 1 -26.24 23.12 4.57
C MET A 1 -25.37 21.94 4.05
N LYS A 2 -25.20 20.80 4.79
CA LYS A 2 -24.42 19.64 4.31
C LYS A 2 -24.87 19.04 2.95
N ASN A 3 -26.17 18.88 2.72
CA ASN A 3 -26.69 18.33 1.47
C ASN A 3 -26.58 19.31 0.29
N PHE A 4 -26.75 20.59 0.54
CA PHE A 4 -26.54 21.63 -0.49
C PHE A 4 -25.10 21.62 -0.99
N LEU A 5 -24.10 21.61 -0.09
CA LEU A 5 -22.69 21.54 -0.47
C LEU A 5 -22.36 20.27 -1.26
N LYS A 6 -22.91 19.11 -0.86
CA LYS A 6 -22.74 17.86 -1.60
C LYS A 6 -23.32 17.92 -3.02
N ASN A 7 -24.51 18.46 -3.15
CA ASN A 7 -25.18 18.60 -4.45
C ASN A 7 -24.42 19.58 -5.37
N THR A 8 -23.96 20.70 -4.82
CA THR A 8 -23.14 21.68 -5.57
C THR A 8 -21.83 21.06 -6.04
N LEU A 9 -21.11 20.31 -5.17
CA LEU A 9 -19.90 19.59 -5.54
C LEU A 9 -20.17 18.53 -6.61
N PHE A 10 -21.27 17.78 -6.50
CA PHE A 10 -21.66 16.80 -7.51
C PHE A 10 -21.87 17.45 -8.88
N LEU A 11 -22.67 18.53 -8.93
CA LEU A 11 -22.94 19.25 -10.17
C LEU A 11 -21.66 19.85 -10.77
N LEU A 12 -20.78 20.39 -9.94
CA LEU A 12 -19.49 20.91 -10.37
C LEU A 12 -18.64 19.79 -11.02
N PHE A 13 -18.49 18.64 -10.35
CA PHE A 13 -17.72 17.52 -10.90
C PHE A 13 -18.34 16.99 -12.20
N LEU A 14 -19.67 16.83 -12.24
CA LEU A 14 -20.37 16.40 -13.44
C LEU A 14 -20.10 17.34 -14.62
N THR A 15 -20.21 18.65 -14.40
CA THR A 15 -19.94 19.67 -15.42
C THR A 15 -18.49 19.62 -15.90
N LEU A 16 -17.54 19.52 -14.96
CA LEU A 16 -16.11 19.41 -15.30
C LEU A 16 -15.80 18.16 -16.12
N ILE A 17 -16.40 17.01 -15.80
CA ILE A 17 -16.22 15.76 -16.56
C ILE A 17 -16.78 15.92 -17.98
N ILE A 18 -17.98 16.50 -18.14
CA ILE A 18 -18.61 16.70 -19.45
C ILE A 18 -17.77 17.64 -20.33
N ILE A 19 -17.37 18.80 -19.79
CA ILE A 19 -16.56 19.80 -20.52
C ILE A 19 -15.19 19.23 -20.90
N ASN A 20 -14.55 18.45 -20.02
CA ASN A 20 -13.22 17.91 -20.23
C ASN A 20 -13.24 16.43 -20.67
N ARG A 21 -14.34 15.96 -21.27
CA ARG A 21 -14.52 14.54 -21.66
C ARG A 21 -13.29 13.92 -22.34
N PRO A 22 -12.67 14.50 -23.37
CA PRO A 22 -11.50 13.88 -24.01
C PRO A 22 -10.34 13.66 -23.06
N LYS A 23 -10.07 14.64 -22.20
CA LYS A 23 -9.00 14.63 -21.21
C LYS A 23 -9.23 13.56 -20.13
N VAL A 24 -10.47 13.45 -19.63
CA VAL A 24 -10.86 12.45 -18.63
C VAL A 24 -10.80 11.05 -19.25
N THR A 25 -11.29 10.85 -20.47
CA THR A 25 -11.23 9.57 -21.18
C THR A 25 -9.77 9.12 -21.36
N TYR A 26 -8.90 10.02 -21.80
CA TYR A 26 -7.46 9.72 -21.92
C TYR A 26 -6.85 9.32 -20.57
N ALA A 27 -7.17 10.05 -19.50
CA ALA A 27 -6.69 9.78 -18.17
C ALA A 27 -7.13 8.39 -17.65
N ILE A 28 -8.37 8.01 -17.91
CA ILE A 28 -8.92 6.68 -17.58
C ILE A 28 -8.16 5.57 -18.34
N LEU A 29 -7.93 5.75 -19.64
CA LEU A 29 -7.20 4.78 -20.46
C LEU A 29 -5.75 4.60 -19.98
N GLU A 30 -5.05 5.68 -19.62
CA GLU A 30 -3.72 5.62 -19.03
C GLU A 30 -3.75 4.90 -17.66
N GLY A 31 -4.76 5.13 -16.84
CA GLY A 31 -4.97 4.40 -15.57
C GLY A 31 -5.16 2.90 -15.77
N ILE A 32 -5.95 2.49 -16.78
CA ILE A 32 -6.14 1.08 -17.14
C ILE A 32 -4.83 0.46 -17.61
N LYS A 33 -4.07 1.17 -18.46
CA LYS A 33 -2.76 0.73 -18.96
C LYS A 33 -1.76 0.54 -17.83
N LEU A 34 -1.69 1.49 -16.90
CA LEU A 34 -0.85 1.42 -15.70
C LEU A 34 -1.18 0.19 -14.85
N TRP A 35 -2.47 -0.02 -14.57
CA TRP A 35 -2.94 -1.15 -13.80
C TRP A 35 -2.62 -2.47 -14.50
N LYS A 36 -2.96 -2.60 -15.78
CA LYS A 36 -2.74 -3.81 -16.59
C LYS A 36 -1.27 -4.21 -16.66
N ASN A 37 -0.38 -3.24 -16.86
CA ASN A 37 1.03 -3.53 -17.17
C ASN A 37 1.93 -3.60 -15.93
N SER A 38 1.54 -2.95 -14.83
CA SER A 38 2.41 -2.84 -13.66
C SER A 38 1.78 -3.41 -12.39
N VAL A 39 0.53 -3.05 -12.09
CA VAL A 39 -0.08 -3.39 -10.80
C VAL A 39 -0.64 -4.80 -10.80
N PHE A 40 -1.52 -5.12 -11.73
CA PHE A 40 -2.20 -6.42 -11.78
C PHE A 40 -1.22 -7.61 -11.85
N PRO A 41 -0.21 -7.64 -12.73
CA PRO A 41 0.72 -8.77 -12.81
C PRO A 41 1.56 -8.97 -11.55
N SER A 42 1.85 -7.89 -10.83
CA SER A 42 2.68 -7.95 -9.62
C SER A 42 1.91 -8.36 -8.36
N VAL A 43 0.59 -8.15 -8.33
CA VAL A 43 -0.21 -8.30 -7.10
C VAL A 43 -1.14 -9.52 -7.17
N PHE A 44 -1.78 -9.77 -8.30
CA PHE A 44 -2.79 -10.81 -8.46
C PHE A 44 -2.28 -12.23 -8.16
N PRO A 45 -1.12 -12.68 -8.67
CA PRO A 45 -0.59 -14.00 -8.34
C PRO A 45 -0.30 -14.19 -6.86
N LEU A 46 0.21 -13.13 -6.21
CA LEU A 46 0.53 -13.17 -4.78
C LEU A 46 -0.71 -13.24 -3.89
N MET A 47 -1.84 -12.68 -4.33
CA MET A 47 -3.12 -12.85 -3.63
C MET A 47 -3.60 -14.30 -3.64
N ILE A 48 -3.49 -14.99 -4.79
CA ILE A 48 -3.85 -16.41 -4.89
C ILE A 48 -2.91 -17.27 -4.05
N LEU A 49 -1.60 -17.01 -4.12
CA LEU A 49 -0.60 -17.71 -3.30
C LEU A 49 -0.85 -17.51 -1.80
N SER A 50 -1.34 -16.33 -1.37
CA SER A 50 -1.68 -16.10 0.03
C SER A 50 -2.86 -16.94 0.49
N ASP A 51 -3.89 -17.09 -0.32
CA ASP A 51 -5.04 -17.96 0.00
C ASP A 51 -4.63 -19.43 0.03
N PHE A 52 -3.76 -19.84 -0.90
CA PHE A 52 -3.16 -21.18 -0.86
C PHE A 52 -2.34 -21.40 0.42
N ALA A 53 -1.53 -20.44 0.84
CA ALA A 53 -0.76 -20.51 2.08
C ALA A 53 -1.66 -20.63 3.33
N LEU A 54 -2.82 -19.95 3.36
CA LEU A 54 -3.81 -20.09 4.44
C LEU A 54 -4.43 -21.48 4.52
N SER A 55 -4.52 -22.20 3.40
CA SER A 55 -5.04 -23.57 3.34
C SER A 55 -4.00 -24.64 3.67
N THR A 56 -2.75 -24.27 3.84
CA THR A 56 -1.64 -25.17 4.12
C THR A 56 -1.05 -24.92 5.51
N SER A 57 -0.18 -25.82 5.96
CA SER A 57 0.59 -25.64 7.20
C SER A 57 1.71 -24.60 7.09
N ILE A 58 1.89 -23.92 5.94
CA ILE A 58 2.98 -22.96 5.70
C ILE A 58 2.94 -21.82 6.72
N ILE A 59 1.75 -21.31 7.08
CA ILE A 59 1.63 -20.27 8.11
C ILE A 59 2.14 -20.76 9.46
N ASN A 60 1.86 -22.00 9.83
CA ASN A 60 2.38 -22.59 11.05
C ASN A 60 3.91 -22.72 11.01
N VAL A 61 4.48 -23.10 9.86
CA VAL A 61 5.93 -23.15 9.65
C VAL A 61 6.54 -21.76 9.82
N ILE A 62 6.01 -20.74 9.15
CA ILE A 62 6.46 -19.34 9.25
C ILE A 62 6.33 -18.85 10.69
N SER A 63 5.20 -19.11 11.34
CA SER A 63 4.95 -18.70 12.73
C SER A 63 5.89 -19.37 13.73
N ASN A 64 6.29 -20.61 13.48
CA ASN A 64 7.21 -21.34 14.37
C ASN A 64 8.69 -21.02 14.14
N THR A 65 9.06 -20.57 12.93
CA THR A 65 10.43 -20.18 12.54
C THR A 65 10.64 -18.69 12.77
N ILE A 66 10.16 -17.87 11.84
CA ILE A 66 10.31 -16.41 11.83
C ILE A 66 9.42 -15.74 12.88
N GLY A 67 8.28 -16.34 13.22
CA GLY A 67 7.32 -15.77 14.17
C GLY A 67 7.86 -15.61 15.58
N LYS A 68 8.78 -16.47 16.04
CA LYS A 68 9.41 -16.35 17.38
C LYS A 68 10.23 -15.06 17.51
N PRO A 69 11.26 -14.79 16.66
CA PRO A 69 11.99 -13.54 16.70
C PRO A 69 11.11 -12.33 16.39
N PHE A 70 10.17 -12.44 15.44
CA PHE A 70 9.22 -11.38 15.09
C PHE A 70 8.39 -10.95 16.31
N SER A 71 7.79 -11.91 17.02
CA SER A 71 6.98 -11.64 18.22
C SER A 71 7.82 -10.99 19.34
N LYS A 72 9.06 -11.41 19.51
CA LYS A 72 9.97 -10.81 20.51
C LYS A 72 10.32 -9.36 20.19
N ILE A 73 10.55 -9.05 18.91
CA ILE A 73 10.95 -7.70 18.45
C ILE A 73 9.75 -6.76 18.47
N PHE A 74 8.63 -7.14 17.87
CA PHE A 74 7.50 -6.25 17.62
C PHE A 74 6.38 -6.36 18.65
N LYS A 75 6.44 -7.36 19.54
CA LYS A 75 5.38 -7.67 20.52
C LYS A 75 4.01 -7.82 19.84
N LEU A 76 3.98 -8.64 18.79
CA LEU A 76 2.82 -9.07 18.04
C LEU A 76 2.72 -10.59 18.08
N SER A 77 1.59 -11.16 17.69
CA SER A 77 1.43 -12.62 17.58
C SER A 77 2.43 -13.21 16.58
N LYS A 78 2.75 -14.49 16.73
CA LYS A 78 3.65 -15.18 15.79
C LYS A 78 3.03 -15.24 14.39
N GLN A 79 1.71 -15.34 14.30
CA GLN A 79 0.95 -15.37 13.05
C GLN A 79 1.11 -14.08 12.25
N SER A 80 1.28 -12.95 12.92
CA SER A 80 1.52 -11.65 12.30
C SER A 80 2.79 -11.58 11.46
N SER A 81 3.78 -12.47 11.72
CA SER A 81 4.98 -12.58 10.89
C SER A 81 4.68 -12.98 9.44
N TYR A 82 3.63 -13.77 9.22
CA TYR A 82 3.15 -14.13 7.89
C TYR A 82 2.71 -12.89 7.10
N VAL A 83 1.91 -12.02 7.74
CA VAL A 83 1.48 -10.76 7.12
C VAL A 83 2.67 -9.89 6.75
N PHE A 84 3.63 -9.73 7.67
CA PHE A 84 4.82 -8.93 7.41
C PHE A 84 5.62 -9.48 6.23
N LEU A 85 5.88 -10.78 6.20
CA LEU A 85 6.63 -11.44 5.13
C LEU A 85 5.94 -11.26 3.76
N LEU A 86 4.64 -11.55 3.68
CA LEU A 86 3.92 -11.38 2.41
C LEU A 86 3.81 -9.92 1.99
N SER A 87 3.69 -8.99 2.93
CA SER A 87 3.62 -7.57 2.62
C SER A 87 4.93 -7.04 2.03
N THR A 88 6.10 -7.61 2.39
CA THR A 88 7.38 -7.23 1.76
C THR A 88 7.44 -7.63 0.28
N LEU A 89 6.70 -8.66 -0.12
CA LEU A 89 6.65 -9.13 -1.51
C LEU A 89 5.55 -8.47 -2.33
N SER A 90 4.34 -8.34 -1.74
CA SER A 90 3.15 -7.89 -2.48
C SER A 90 2.84 -6.40 -2.31
N GLY A 91 3.25 -5.81 -1.18
CA GLY A 91 2.99 -4.41 -0.87
C GLY A 91 1.54 -4.10 -0.51
N SER A 92 1.24 -2.80 -0.45
CA SER A 92 -0.11 -2.26 -0.22
C SER A 92 -0.83 -2.05 -1.56
N PRO A 93 -2.15 -2.29 -1.63
CA PRO A 93 -3.07 -2.54 -0.52
C PRO A 93 -3.22 -4.02 -0.14
N THR A 94 -2.45 -4.94 -0.72
CA THR A 94 -2.58 -6.39 -0.50
C THR A 94 -2.29 -6.78 0.95
N ASN A 95 -1.41 -6.04 1.63
CA ASN A 95 -1.19 -6.19 3.07
C ASN A 95 -2.49 -6.09 3.86
N ALA A 96 -3.40 -5.18 3.49
CA ALA A 96 -4.69 -5.01 4.14
C ALA A 96 -5.58 -6.26 3.98
N LYS A 97 -5.52 -6.93 2.81
CA LYS A 97 -6.20 -8.22 2.60
C LYS A 97 -5.68 -9.28 3.57
N TYR A 98 -4.37 -9.43 3.69
CA TYR A 98 -3.78 -10.43 4.60
C TYR A 98 -4.12 -10.17 6.07
N ILE A 99 -4.13 -8.91 6.49
CA ILE A 99 -4.56 -8.50 7.83
C ILE A 99 -6.04 -8.83 8.02
N LYS A 100 -6.87 -8.52 7.02
CA LYS A 100 -8.31 -8.81 7.04
C LYS A 100 -8.57 -10.30 7.16
N ASP A 101 -7.84 -11.13 6.42
CA ASP A 101 -7.96 -12.58 6.46
C ASP A 101 -7.66 -13.10 7.89
N LEU A 102 -6.56 -12.68 8.53
CA LEU A 102 -6.28 -13.07 9.91
C LEU A 102 -7.31 -12.54 10.91
N LEU A 103 -7.80 -11.32 10.71
CA LEU A 103 -8.81 -10.70 11.58
C LEU A 103 -10.16 -11.42 11.47
N SER A 104 -10.62 -11.75 10.26
CA SER A 104 -11.89 -12.42 10.02
C SER A 104 -11.94 -13.84 10.59
N HIS A 105 -10.79 -14.51 10.64
CA HIS A 105 -10.62 -15.83 11.26
C HIS A 105 -10.26 -15.77 12.75
N GLN A 106 -10.32 -14.59 13.36
CA GLN A 106 -10.01 -14.37 14.79
C GLN A 106 -8.59 -14.79 15.21
N TYR A 107 -7.63 -14.84 14.27
CA TYR A 107 -6.23 -15.14 14.55
C TYR A 107 -5.49 -13.96 15.16
N ILE A 108 -6.01 -12.75 14.96
CA ILE A 108 -5.50 -11.51 15.55
C ILE A 108 -6.66 -10.63 16.01
N GLU A 109 -6.41 -9.78 16.99
CA GLU A 109 -7.35 -8.76 17.45
C GLU A 109 -7.27 -7.47 16.62
N LYS A 110 -8.32 -6.61 16.71
CA LYS A 110 -8.36 -5.30 16.02
C LYS A 110 -7.14 -4.42 16.32
N LYS A 111 -6.71 -4.35 17.59
CA LYS A 111 -5.52 -3.57 17.99
C LYS A 111 -4.24 -4.08 17.31
N GLU A 112 -4.14 -5.38 17.15
CA GLU A 112 -3.02 -5.99 16.42
C GLU A 112 -3.10 -5.70 14.93
N ALA A 113 -4.28 -5.80 14.33
CA ALA A 113 -4.52 -5.43 12.94
C ALA A 113 -4.15 -3.95 12.66
N GLU A 114 -4.49 -3.02 13.57
CA GLU A 114 -4.12 -1.61 13.48
C GLU A 114 -2.59 -1.38 13.51
N LYS A 115 -1.88 -2.12 14.37
CA LYS A 115 -0.40 -2.08 14.41
C LYS A 115 0.22 -2.68 13.15
N LEU A 116 -0.27 -3.83 12.71
CA LEU A 116 0.19 -4.44 11.47
C LEU A 116 -0.01 -3.50 10.29
N LEU A 117 -1.18 -2.88 10.18
CA LEU A 117 -1.45 -1.93 9.11
C LEU A 117 -0.45 -0.76 9.11
N ALA A 118 -0.05 -0.27 10.29
CA ALA A 118 0.91 0.81 10.43
C ALA A 118 2.32 0.44 9.98
N MET A 119 2.77 -0.82 10.24
CA MET A 119 4.14 -1.27 9.96
C MET A 119 4.29 -2.10 8.69
N THR A 120 3.20 -2.52 8.04
CA THR A 120 3.25 -3.31 6.80
C THR A 120 2.82 -2.52 5.57
N TYR A 121 2.77 -1.19 5.67
CA TYR A 121 2.51 -0.32 4.52
C TYR A 121 3.76 -0.24 3.64
N LEU A 122 3.99 -1.32 2.94
CA LEU A 122 5.11 -1.55 2.03
C LEU A 122 4.66 -1.41 0.59
N TYR A 123 5.60 -1.34 -0.32
CA TYR A 123 5.35 -1.38 -1.76
C TYR A 123 5.98 -2.63 -2.35
N ASN A 124 5.31 -3.22 -3.33
CA ASN A 124 5.85 -4.34 -4.10
C ASN A 124 7.20 -3.94 -4.72
N PRO A 125 8.29 -4.70 -4.49
CA PRO A 125 9.61 -4.38 -5.03
C PRO A 125 9.65 -4.26 -6.55
N ILE A 126 8.93 -5.14 -7.26
CA ILE A 126 8.85 -5.11 -8.74
C ILE A 126 8.15 -3.82 -9.19
N LEU A 127 7.09 -3.41 -8.49
CA LEU A 127 6.41 -2.16 -8.80
C LEU A 127 7.35 -0.97 -8.62
N ILE A 128 8.10 -0.90 -7.50
CA ILE A 128 9.07 0.20 -7.29
C ILE A 128 10.09 0.25 -8.43
N LEU A 129 10.69 -0.88 -8.80
CA LEU A 129 11.66 -0.93 -9.89
C LEU A 129 11.06 -0.47 -11.23
N ASN A 130 9.81 -0.86 -11.52
CA ASN A 130 9.12 -0.48 -12.75
C ASN A 130 8.82 1.02 -12.81
N ILE A 131 8.22 1.59 -11.76
CA ILE A 131 7.83 3.01 -11.74
C ILE A 131 9.02 3.97 -11.62
N SER A 132 10.15 3.51 -11.06
CA SER A 132 11.41 4.25 -10.96
C SER A 132 12.43 3.88 -12.04
N SER A 133 12.03 3.17 -13.10
CA SER A 133 12.93 2.64 -14.15
C SER A 133 13.66 3.72 -14.95
N PHE A 134 13.25 4.98 -14.87
CA PHE A 134 13.96 6.13 -15.44
C PHE A 134 15.19 6.58 -14.61
N LEU A 135 15.36 6.00 -13.42
CA LEU A 135 16.51 6.20 -12.55
C LEU A 135 17.44 4.97 -12.60
N PRO A 136 18.72 5.11 -12.20
CA PRO A 136 19.61 3.96 -12.06
C PRO A 136 19.03 2.89 -11.13
N VAL A 137 19.20 1.61 -11.49
CA VAL A 137 18.65 0.46 -10.70
C VAL A 137 19.08 0.50 -9.24
N LYS A 138 20.30 0.97 -8.94
CA LYS A 138 20.80 1.17 -7.57
C LYS A 138 19.87 2.04 -6.72
N ILE A 139 19.22 3.04 -7.34
CA ILE A 139 18.26 3.91 -6.66
C ILE A 139 16.96 3.15 -6.37
N GLY A 140 16.47 2.35 -7.32
CA GLY A 140 15.30 1.48 -7.08
C GLY A 140 15.52 0.51 -5.92
N ILE A 141 16.70 -0.13 -5.86
CA ILE A 141 17.07 -1.03 -4.75
C ILE A 141 17.14 -0.24 -3.43
N TYR A 142 17.78 0.94 -3.45
CA TYR A 142 17.82 1.83 -2.29
C TYR A 142 16.41 2.17 -1.76
N LEU A 143 15.48 2.53 -2.65
CA LEU A 143 14.09 2.85 -2.29
C LEU A 143 13.39 1.65 -1.63
N ILE A 144 13.58 0.43 -2.17
CA ILE A 144 13.01 -0.81 -1.62
C ILE A 144 13.55 -1.07 -0.21
N VAL A 145 14.88 -1.10 -0.07
CA VAL A 145 15.54 -1.41 1.21
C VAL A 145 15.16 -0.37 2.27
N THR A 146 15.23 0.91 1.93
CA THR A 146 14.88 2.00 2.86
C THR A 146 13.41 1.93 3.29
N ASN A 147 12.50 1.63 2.36
CA ASN A 147 11.08 1.46 2.67
C ASN A 147 10.86 0.32 3.69
N ILE A 148 11.51 -0.82 3.50
CA ILE A 148 11.41 -1.97 4.43
C ILE A 148 12.00 -1.61 5.79
N LEU A 149 13.20 -1.02 5.83
CA LEU A 149 13.88 -0.65 7.08
C LEU A 149 13.05 0.34 7.91
N ILE A 150 12.48 1.37 7.29
CA ILE A 150 11.65 2.34 8.00
C ILE A 150 10.40 1.68 8.58
N ASN A 151 9.76 0.77 7.85
CA ASN A 151 8.59 0.06 8.35
C ASN A 151 8.95 -0.90 9.51
N ILE A 152 10.15 -1.49 9.52
CA ILE A 152 10.68 -2.23 10.69
C ILE A 152 10.85 -1.27 11.89
N ILE A 153 11.44 -0.10 11.69
CA ILE A 153 11.61 0.92 12.74
C ILE A 153 10.24 1.35 13.30
N ILE A 154 9.25 1.58 12.43
CA ILE A 154 7.87 1.90 12.84
C ILE A 154 7.28 0.78 13.70
N GLY A 155 7.50 -0.47 13.34
CA GLY A 155 7.08 -1.63 14.13
C GLY A 155 7.69 -1.64 15.53
N ILE A 156 8.99 -1.31 15.64
CA ILE A 156 9.70 -1.22 16.91
C ILE A 156 9.19 -0.05 17.76
N ILE A 157 8.99 1.13 17.18
CA ILE A 157 8.45 2.31 17.89
C ILE A 157 7.07 1.99 18.49
N ASN A 158 6.23 1.27 17.75
CA ASN A 158 4.87 0.95 18.17
C ASN A 158 4.77 -0.33 19.05
N ARG A 159 5.89 -0.95 19.43
CA ARG A 159 5.90 -2.23 20.18
C ARG A 159 5.23 -2.18 21.56
N ASN A 160 5.24 -1.04 22.23
CA ASN A 160 4.81 -0.90 23.63
C ASN A 160 3.30 -0.74 23.83
N ASN A 161 2.51 -0.61 22.76
CA ASN A 161 1.07 -0.59 22.88
C ASN A 161 0.60 -1.98 23.32
N LYS A 162 0.11 -2.10 24.56
CA LYS A 162 -0.33 -3.38 25.14
C LYS A 162 -1.37 -4.06 24.24
N ILE A 163 -1.05 -5.27 23.80
CA ILE A 163 -1.99 -6.20 23.17
C ILE A 163 -2.13 -7.37 24.14
N ASN A 164 -3.35 -7.73 24.45
CA ASN A 164 -3.62 -8.97 25.17
C ASN A 164 -3.43 -10.08 24.13
N TYR A 165 -2.35 -10.87 24.27
CA TYR A 165 -2.14 -12.01 23.40
C TYR A 165 -3.24 -13.03 23.68
N THR A 166 -4.10 -13.29 22.72
CA THR A 166 -4.88 -14.52 22.71
C THR A 166 -3.91 -15.70 22.55
N PRO A 167 -4.08 -16.77 23.36
CA PRO A 167 -3.23 -17.95 23.23
C PRO A 167 -3.31 -18.49 21.80
N ILE A 168 -2.19 -19.02 21.33
CA ILE A 168 -2.00 -19.54 19.98
C ILE A 168 -3.06 -20.62 19.70
N ILE A 169 -4.08 -20.25 18.95
CA ILE A 169 -4.97 -21.21 18.32
C ILE A 169 -4.15 -21.83 17.19
N LYS A 170 -3.95 -23.15 17.21
CA LYS A 170 -3.41 -23.84 16.03
C LYS A 170 -4.27 -23.46 14.85
N LEU A 171 -3.64 -22.87 13.83
CA LEU A 171 -4.32 -22.54 12.60
C LEU A 171 -4.72 -23.85 11.92
N GLU A 172 -6.00 -24.15 11.90
CA GLU A 172 -6.51 -25.27 11.12
C GLU A 172 -6.45 -24.91 9.63
N PRO A 173 -5.84 -25.75 8.79
CA PRO A 173 -5.80 -25.51 7.36
C PRO A 173 -7.22 -25.40 6.81
N GLN A 174 -7.49 -24.33 6.08
CA GLN A 174 -8.78 -24.15 5.43
C GLN A 174 -8.86 -24.99 4.15
N LYS A 175 -10.08 -25.34 3.73
CA LYS A 175 -10.26 -25.97 2.43
C LYS A 175 -9.90 -24.96 1.32
N PHE A 176 -8.90 -25.31 0.52
CA PHE A 176 -8.52 -24.46 -0.63
C PHE A 176 -9.50 -24.68 -1.80
N SER A 177 -9.98 -23.59 -2.31
CA SER A 177 -10.73 -23.55 -3.57
C SER A 177 -10.07 -22.53 -4.50
N LEU A 178 -9.47 -23.01 -5.59
CA LEU A 178 -8.83 -22.12 -6.57
C LEU A 178 -9.82 -21.12 -7.17
N VAL A 179 -11.05 -21.54 -7.44
CA VAL A 179 -12.10 -20.68 -7.98
C VAL A 179 -12.46 -19.56 -7.01
N GLU A 180 -12.61 -19.89 -5.73
CA GLU A 180 -12.88 -18.90 -4.69
C GLU A 180 -11.72 -17.92 -4.51
N SER A 181 -10.48 -18.40 -4.51
CA SER A 181 -9.29 -17.58 -4.44
C SER A 181 -9.15 -16.62 -5.62
N ILE A 182 -9.43 -17.12 -6.84
CA ILE A 182 -9.45 -16.27 -8.04
C ILE A 182 -10.52 -15.17 -7.89
N ASN A 183 -11.74 -15.52 -7.48
CA ASN A 183 -12.81 -14.54 -7.29
C ASN A 183 -12.45 -13.48 -6.23
N LYS A 184 -11.90 -13.88 -5.09
CA LYS A 184 -11.42 -12.94 -4.06
C LYS A 184 -10.33 -12.01 -4.61
N ALA A 185 -9.34 -12.57 -5.31
CA ALA A 185 -8.26 -11.81 -5.91
C ALA A 185 -8.75 -10.84 -7.00
N LEU A 186 -9.69 -11.25 -7.85
CA LEU A 186 -10.32 -10.39 -8.86
C LEU A 186 -11.08 -9.23 -8.22
N ASN A 187 -11.86 -9.48 -7.17
CA ASN A 187 -12.62 -8.42 -6.49
C ASN A 187 -11.67 -7.34 -5.92
N VAL A 188 -10.58 -7.75 -5.27
CA VAL A 188 -9.57 -6.78 -4.77
C VAL A 188 -8.87 -6.08 -5.93
N SER A 189 -8.53 -6.79 -7.00
CA SER A 189 -7.88 -6.21 -8.19
C SER A 189 -8.77 -5.19 -8.90
N MET A 190 -10.08 -5.42 -8.98
CA MET A 190 -11.05 -4.48 -9.55
C MET A 190 -11.23 -3.24 -8.64
N LEU A 191 -11.21 -3.40 -7.32
CA LEU A 191 -11.18 -2.28 -6.39
C LEU A 191 -9.94 -1.39 -6.61
N ILE A 192 -8.77 -2.03 -6.81
CA ILE A 192 -7.52 -1.31 -7.12
C ILE A 192 -7.66 -0.56 -8.44
N LEU A 193 -8.13 -1.20 -9.51
CA LEU A 193 -8.37 -0.57 -10.81
C LEU A 193 -9.31 0.63 -10.67
N GLY A 194 -10.48 0.43 -10.07
CA GLY A 194 -11.49 1.47 -9.88
C GLY A 194 -10.92 2.69 -9.12
N SER A 195 -10.11 2.44 -8.09
CA SER A 195 -9.44 3.53 -7.35
C SER A 195 -8.43 4.27 -8.22
N ILE A 196 -7.55 3.56 -8.93
CA ILE A 196 -6.54 4.16 -9.80
C ILE A 196 -7.19 5.07 -10.84
N ILE A 197 -8.14 4.55 -11.61
CA ILE A 197 -8.81 5.33 -12.67
C ILE A 197 -9.57 6.52 -12.11
N THR A 198 -10.23 6.38 -10.96
CA THR A 198 -10.94 7.48 -10.31
C THR A 198 -9.99 8.60 -9.91
N PHE A 199 -8.89 8.30 -9.24
CA PHE A 199 -7.96 9.32 -8.79
C PHE A 199 -7.15 9.93 -9.93
N ILE A 200 -6.81 9.17 -10.99
CA ILE A 200 -6.17 9.72 -12.19
C ILE A 200 -7.16 10.63 -12.96
N ALA A 201 -8.42 10.25 -13.07
CA ALA A 201 -9.45 11.08 -13.67
C ALA A 201 -9.66 12.39 -12.88
N LEU A 202 -9.72 12.32 -11.54
CA LEU A 202 -9.85 13.51 -10.69
C LEU A 202 -8.66 14.47 -10.86
N ILE A 203 -7.41 13.96 -10.81
CA ILE A 203 -6.24 14.81 -10.98
C ILE A 203 -6.16 15.41 -12.38
N SER A 204 -6.69 14.73 -13.39
CA SER A 204 -6.73 15.27 -14.75
C SER A 204 -7.56 16.53 -14.88
N LEU A 205 -8.54 16.75 -14.01
CA LEU A 205 -9.39 17.93 -13.98
C LEU A 205 -8.71 19.14 -13.28
N ILE A 206 -7.66 18.88 -12.49
CA ILE A 206 -6.94 19.94 -11.79
C ILE A 206 -5.96 20.60 -12.79
N PRO A 207 -5.95 21.95 -12.86
CA PRO A 207 -5.09 22.67 -13.81
C PRO A 207 -3.59 22.62 -13.45
N ILE A 208 -3.27 22.27 -12.20
CA ILE A 208 -1.89 22.24 -11.71
C ILE A 208 -1.24 20.90 -12.08
N LYS A 209 -0.26 20.98 -12.99
CA LYS A 209 0.52 19.81 -13.42
C LYS A 209 1.83 19.74 -12.63
N HIS A 210 1.81 19.11 -11.48
CA HIS A 210 3.03 18.88 -10.69
C HIS A 210 3.07 17.42 -10.20
N PRO A 211 4.20 16.70 -10.34
CA PRO A 211 4.31 15.29 -9.97
C PRO A 211 3.91 14.97 -8.53
N LEU A 212 4.27 15.82 -7.57
CA LEU A 212 3.87 15.64 -6.17
C LEU A 212 2.35 15.70 -5.98
N ILE A 213 1.66 16.60 -6.68
CA ILE A 213 0.20 16.69 -6.60
C ILE A 213 -0.41 15.43 -7.20
N SER A 214 0.07 14.99 -8.36
CA SER A 214 -0.36 13.71 -8.95
C SER A 214 -0.12 12.53 -7.99
N GLY A 215 1.02 12.50 -7.31
CA GLY A 215 1.40 11.46 -6.34
C GLY A 215 0.54 11.48 -5.06
N ILE A 216 0.01 12.64 -4.64
CA ILE A 216 -0.97 12.72 -3.54
C ILE A 216 -2.27 12.00 -3.92
N PHE A 217 -2.71 12.11 -5.16
CA PHE A 217 -3.91 11.41 -5.62
C PHE A 217 -3.63 9.95 -5.94
N GLU A 218 -2.62 9.67 -6.78
CA GLU A 218 -2.25 8.33 -7.21
C GLU A 218 -0.72 8.26 -7.35
N ILE A 219 -0.10 7.43 -6.53
CA ILE A 219 1.34 7.37 -6.35
C ILE A 219 2.09 6.94 -7.61
N THR A 220 1.57 5.93 -8.31
CA THR A 220 2.25 5.37 -9.50
C THR A 220 2.28 6.40 -10.62
N ASN A 221 1.17 7.12 -10.83
CA ASN A 221 1.08 8.22 -11.78
C ASN A 221 2.02 9.37 -11.38
N GLY A 222 2.08 9.72 -10.08
CA GLY A 222 2.98 10.76 -9.59
C GLY A 222 4.45 10.44 -9.86
N ILE A 223 4.91 9.23 -9.52
CA ILE A 223 6.31 8.82 -9.71
C ILE A 223 6.65 8.71 -11.20
N THR A 224 5.79 8.09 -12.00
CA THR A 224 6.05 7.95 -13.45
C THR A 224 6.05 9.29 -14.17
N SER A 225 5.27 10.26 -13.70
CA SER A 225 5.26 11.61 -14.30
C SER A 225 6.56 12.39 -14.07
N LEU A 226 7.38 12.05 -13.07
CA LEU A 226 8.70 12.65 -12.87
C LEU A 226 9.60 12.52 -14.10
N LYS A 227 9.44 11.44 -14.88
CA LYS A 227 10.17 11.22 -16.12
C LYS A 227 10.00 12.37 -17.14
N SER A 228 8.89 13.09 -17.10
CA SER A 228 8.59 14.20 -18.01
C SER A 228 9.17 15.54 -17.54
N TYR A 229 9.90 15.56 -16.43
CA TYR A 229 10.50 16.76 -15.84
C TYR A 229 12.02 16.58 -15.77
N ASP A 230 12.74 17.64 -16.06
CA ASP A 230 14.20 17.66 -15.99
C ASP A 230 14.68 17.96 -14.55
N PHE A 231 14.24 17.13 -13.60
CA PHE A 231 14.69 17.25 -12.22
C PHE A 231 16.02 16.52 -12.03
N THR A 232 16.90 17.11 -11.23
CA THR A 232 18.13 16.42 -10.80
C THR A 232 17.80 15.16 -10.01
N LEU A 233 18.74 14.23 -9.94
CA LEU A 233 18.58 12.98 -9.16
C LEU A 233 18.18 13.26 -7.70
N LYS A 234 18.73 14.32 -7.11
CA LYS A 234 18.39 14.77 -5.75
C LYS A 234 16.89 15.05 -5.59
N TYR A 235 16.31 15.86 -6.48
CA TYR A 235 14.88 16.20 -6.42
C TYR A 235 14.00 14.98 -6.72
N ASN A 236 14.37 14.16 -7.70
CA ASN A 236 13.66 12.92 -8.00
C ASN A 236 13.61 12.00 -6.78
N LEU A 237 14.73 11.79 -6.10
CA LEU A 237 14.81 10.94 -4.93
C LEU A 237 13.95 11.47 -3.78
N ILE A 238 14.02 12.78 -3.49
CA ILE A 238 13.21 13.41 -2.45
C ILE A 238 11.71 13.31 -2.77
N PHE A 239 11.31 13.62 -4.01
CA PHE A 239 9.91 13.55 -4.41
C PHE A 239 9.35 12.13 -4.33
N ILE A 240 10.10 11.12 -4.79
CA ILE A 240 9.72 9.72 -4.65
C ILE A 240 9.60 9.33 -3.17
N SER A 241 10.55 9.76 -2.32
CA SER A 241 10.49 9.49 -0.88
C SER A 241 9.24 10.08 -0.21
N ILE A 242 8.84 11.29 -0.60
CA ILE A 242 7.60 11.94 -0.14
C ILE A 242 6.38 11.13 -0.60
N MET A 243 6.30 10.79 -1.89
CA MET A 243 5.18 10.06 -2.46
C MET A 243 5.05 8.66 -1.85
N LEU A 244 6.15 7.90 -1.72
CA LEU A 244 6.15 6.58 -1.07
C LEU A 244 5.75 6.67 0.41
N SER A 245 6.08 7.74 1.11
CA SER A 245 5.72 7.90 2.52
C SER A 245 4.24 8.23 2.70
N PHE A 246 3.68 9.09 1.87
CA PHE A 246 2.27 9.45 1.91
C PHE A 246 1.38 8.32 1.37
N GLY A 247 1.74 7.72 0.25
CA GLY A 247 1.10 6.55 -0.33
C GLY A 247 -0.08 6.81 -1.26
N GLY A 248 -0.46 8.05 -1.45
CA GLY A 248 -1.58 8.45 -2.29
C GLY A 248 -2.96 8.15 -1.72
N LEU A 249 -3.91 9.01 -2.05
CA LEU A 249 -5.32 8.86 -1.63
C LEU A 249 -5.96 7.59 -2.21
N SER A 250 -5.51 7.15 -3.39
CA SER A 250 -5.96 5.93 -4.05
C SER A 250 -5.74 4.71 -3.13
N ILE A 251 -4.52 4.47 -2.65
CA ILE A 251 -4.20 3.31 -1.79
C ILE A 251 -4.89 3.43 -0.42
N ILE A 252 -4.95 4.64 0.17
CA ILE A 252 -5.65 4.87 1.43
C ILE A 252 -7.14 4.49 1.31
N THR A 253 -7.77 4.85 0.20
CA THR A 253 -9.17 4.51 -0.09
C THR A 253 -9.34 3.00 -0.25
N GLN A 254 -8.44 2.32 -0.95
CA GLN A 254 -8.43 0.86 -1.11
C GLN A 254 -8.35 0.14 0.24
N ILE A 255 -7.41 0.55 1.11
CA ILE A 255 -7.27 -0.01 2.46
C ILE A 255 -8.55 0.18 3.27
N LYS A 256 -9.12 1.38 3.28
CA LYS A 256 -10.37 1.65 4.01
C LYS A 256 -11.56 0.83 3.48
N SER A 257 -11.62 0.61 2.18
CA SER A 257 -12.66 -0.23 1.57
C SER A 257 -12.57 -1.69 2.01
N ILE A 258 -11.36 -2.24 2.15
CA ILE A 258 -11.14 -3.61 2.63
C ILE A 258 -11.65 -3.77 4.08
N PHE A 259 -11.49 -2.76 4.91
CA PHE A 259 -11.90 -2.77 6.34
C PHE A 259 -13.21 -2.04 6.62
N ILE A 260 -14.06 -1.82 5.63
CA ILE A 260 -15.27 -0.98 5.78
C ILE A 260 -16.19 -1.45 6.91
N ASN A 261 -16.26 -2.76 7.15
CA ASN A 261 -17.11 -3.37 8.18
C ASN A 261 -16.38 -3.57 9.53
N ASP A 262 -15.06 -3.36 9.62
CA ASP A 262 -14.27 -3.72 10.81
C ASP A 262 -14.11 -2.59 11.82
N LYS A 263 -14.41 -1.35 11.42
CA LYS A 263 -14.30 -0.14 12.26
C LYS A 263 -12.92 -0.01 12.92
N LEU A 264 -11.83 -0.15 12.12
CA LEU A 264 -10.47 0.05 12.60
C LEU A 264 -10.19 1.52 12.92
N ASN A 265 -9.32 1.77 13.89
CA ASN A 265 -8.79 3.10 14.18
C ASN A 265 -7.52 3.36 13.35
N TYR A 266 -7.59 4.29 12.41
CA TYR A 266 -6.47 4.63 11.52
C TYR A 266 -5.50 5.66 12.12
N SER A 267 -5.68 6.11 13.36
CA SER A 267 -4.82 7.14 13.98
C SER A 267 -3.35 6.70 13.99
N LEU A 268 -3.09 5.44 14.40
CA LEU A 268 -1.73 4.89 14.41
C LEU A 268 -1.14 4.81 13.00
N PHE A 269 -1.93 4.39 12.02
CA PHE A 269 -1.52 4.36 10.62
C PHE A 269 -1.07 5.74 10.13
N TYR A 270 -1.86 6.79 10.32
CA TYR A 270 -1.51 8.14 9.88
C TYR A 270 -0.28 8.70 10.60
N LYS A 271 -0.18 8.51 11.93
CA LYS A 271 1.01 8.89 12.70
C LYS A 271 2.27 8.20 12.15
N SER A 272 2.16 6.92 11.83
CA SER A 272 3.27 6.15 11.24
C SER A 272 3.66 6.66 9.85
N ARG A 273 2.74 7.20 9.04
CA ARG A 273 3.08 7.82 7.75
C ARG A 273 3.89 9.11 7.93
N ILE A 274 3.62 9.89 8.95
CA ILE A 274 4.41 11.09 9.27
C ILE A 274 5.83 10.70 9.69
N ILE A 275 5.97 9.70 10.56
CA ILE A 275 7.28 9.16 10.96
C ILE A 275 8.04 8.62 9.75
N HIS A 276 7.35 7.87 8.89
CA HIS A 276 7.91 7.32 7.65
C HIS A 276 8.46 8.44 6.75
N LEU A 277 7.69 9.51 6.56
CA LEU A 277 8.09 10.67 5.76
C LEU A 277 9.37 11.31 6.28
N ILE A 278 9.41 11.60 7.58
CA ILE A 278 10.57 12.23 8.21
C ILE A 278 11.82 11.34 8.06
N LEU A 279 11.70 10.05 8.38
CA LEU A 279 12.81 9.12 8.29
C LEU A 279 13.27 8.92 6.85
N PHE A 280 12.34 8.80 5.90
CA PHE A 280 12.71 8.58 4.50
C PHE A 280 13.47 9.78 3.92
N ILE A 281 13.01 11.01 4.20
CA ILE A 281 13.71 12.21 3.75
C ILE A 281 15.10 12.28 4.39
N LEU A 282 15.23 12.06 5.70
CA LEU A 282 16.52 12.10 6.39
C LEU A 282 17.50 11.08 5.83
N ILE A 283 17.07 9.84 5.66
CA ILE A 283 17.91 8.76 5.10
C ILE A 283 18.28 9.08 3.65
N SER A 284 17.36 9.65 2.86
CA SER A 284 17.63 10.05 1.47
C SER A 284 18.65 11.20 1.38
N LEU A 285 18.60 12.16 2.29
CA LEU A 285 19.60 13.25 2.35
C LEU A 285 20.98 12.71 2.73
N ILE A 286 21.05 11.77 3.68
CA ILE A 286 22.31 11.10 4.07
C ILE A 286 22.86 10.30 2.87
N TYR A 287 22.01 9.53 2.20
CA TYR A 287 22.41 8.74 1.03
C TYR A 287 22.99 9.62 -0.09
N LEU A 288 22.33 10.75 -0.39
CA LEU A 288 22.81 11.72 -1.39
C LEU A 288 24.17 12.32 -1.00
N LYS A 289 24.41 12.58 0.28
CA LYS A 289 25.69 13.14 0.76
C LYS A 289 26.83 12.12 0.71
N CYS A 290 26.55 10.84 0.93
CA CYS A 290 27.57 9.82 1.11
C CYS A 290 27.90 9.05 -0.20
N PHE A 291 26.95 8.96 -1.14
CA PHE A 291 27.04 8.05 -2.29
C PHE A 291 26.80 8.71 -3.65
N LEU A 292 26.49 9.99 -3.66
CA LEU A 292 26.27 10.78 -4.89
C LEU A 292 26.91 12.16 -4.80
#